data_ceb682240c4b8302ce8ecc38737d0878
#
_entry.id   ceb682240c4b8302ce8ecc38737d0878
#
_cell.length_a   1.000
_cell.length_b   1.000
_cell.length_c   1.000
_cell.angle_alpha   90.00
_cell.angle_beta   90.00
_cell.angle_gamma   90.00
#
_symmetry.space_group_name_H-M   'P 1'
#
loop_
_entity.id
_entity.type
_entity.pdbx_description
1 polymer ?
#
loop_
_entity_poly.entity_id
_entity_poly.type
_entity_poly.pdbx_seq_one_letter_code
_entity_poly.pdbx_strand_id
1 'polypeptide(L)'
;MLNRIAPALAVCMLCAAPCGAGRIVFPDDPRAVINVQRDCGAVGDGAADDTVALQAAIERAAGQDHSRFIYLPAGTYRITRTLILKPPGEGKEGSMVGPWLWGEDRDKTVIRLADSSEGFGDPANPREAIRGVSRPDGARMNADFFDRTIVNLTIDTGNNPGAVGIKFYSNNTGIMRDILIRGNGVCGLDLGVNDQNGPCLVQDVEIEGVAVGVRTGCLINSQTLSRITVRGAREAGLVARGQVLAVEGLHVAGAPLGVECGDKAVLALVDSRLEGQGAAGPAIRVDRGTLYAARIETAGFASAVAGGDGGGVVGPNLQEYTSGAVHALGPNAPKAGLGLQAPREPVLAYPTDPKQWVCANDFGAVAGDQDDDAPAFQKAIDEAARKGATTVYILGGKRGDPNWYHMKQDVKVHGSVERVMGFGFVRILGGSSKEPNYPENLAKFVVADDPAGPKTVFFEHLHVFSPWPSFGVEARSPARTVVLQSMGGTPIVRRGATAFLTNCVGHLYQEPGSTVWARQWNTERGPEQVRVNTRNDGGTLWILGMKTEAVSTKVETLGGGKTEVLGVLNYNCTGVKDDTPFFRVQDGALAVAAYREVCFVGAWWKVPVLAVLGGEEFRQPQQAWQTWSLLCAGP
;
A
#
# COMPACT_ATOMS: atom_id res chain seq x y z
N MET A 1 -33.51 1.33 44.18
CA MET A 1 -32.55 2.41 43.97
C MET A 1 -31.16 1.89 44.33
N LEU A 2 -30.37 1.52 43.34
CA LEU A 2 -28.94 1.27 43.51
C LEU A 2 -28.30 1.48 42.13
N ASN A 3 -27.79 2.70 41.94
CA ASN A 3 -26.97 3.07 40.80
C ASN A 3 -25.65 2.29 40.87
N ARG A 4 -25.39 1.42 39.90
CA ARG A 4 -24.06 0.88 39.64
C ARG A 4 -23.42 1.71 38.52
N ILE A 5 -22.52 2.57 38.91
CA ILE A 5 -21.59 3.26 38.00
C ILE A 5 -20.54 2.22 37.62
N ALA A 6 -20.48 1.84 36.33
CA ALA A 6 -19.40 1.05 35.78
C ALA A 6 -18.17 1.98 35.57
N PRO A 7 -16.96 1.53 35.95
CA PRO A 7 -15.77 2.34 35.69
C PRO A 7 -15.47 2.38 34.20
N ALA A 8 -15.32 3.59 33.65
CA ALA A 8 -14.76 3.81 32.34
C ALA A 8 -13.29 3.35 32.36
N LEU A 9 -12.99 2.25 31.67
CA LEU A 9 -11.60 1.91 31.34
C LEU A 9 -11.08 2.98 30.37
N ALA A 10 -10.31 3.92 30.90
CA ALA A 10 -9.46 4.77 30.10
C ALA A 10 -8.35 3.90 29.51
N VAL A 11 -8.52 3.43 28.27
CA VAL A 11 -7.42 2.89 27.48
C VAL A 11 -6.55 4.09 27.11
N CYS A 12 -5.51 4.30 27.89
CA CYS A 12 -4.45 5.22 27.60
C CYS A 12 -3.68 4.65 26.38
N MET A 13 -4.13 4.90 25.15
CA MET A 13 -3.28 4.75 23.98
C MET A 13 -2.18 5.80 24.11
N LEU A 14 -1.05 5.38 24.65
CA LEU A 14 0.20 6.10 24.49
C LEU A 14 0.35 6.41 22.98
N CYS A 15 0.36 7.70 22.65
CA CYS A 15 0.90 8.17 21.38
C CYS A 15 2.37 7.71 21.33
N ALA A 16 2.61 6.49 20.87
CA ALA A 16 3.94 6.08 20.47
C ALA A 16 4.32 7.04 19.34
N ALA A 17 5.38 7.82 19.54
CA ALA A 17 5.99 8.58 18.47
C ALA A 17 6.14 7.65 17.25
N PRO A 18 5.93 8.13 16.03
CA PRO A 18 6.10 7.31 14.85
C PRO A 18 7.49 6.69 14.91
N CYS A 19 7.53 5.37 15.12
CA CYS A 19 8.78 4.62 15.05
C CYS A 19 9.11 4.52 13.57
N GLY A 20 9.82 5.54 13.05
CA GLY A 20 10.32 5.55 11.69
C GLY A 20 11.17 4.33 11.41
N ALA A 21 11.48 4.08 10.14
CA ALA A 21 12.36 2.98 9.71
C ALA A 21 13.75 3.01 10.38
N GLY A 22 14.04 4.05 11.14
CA GLY A 22 15.34 4.29 11.74
C GLY A 22 16.39 4.69 10.69
N ARG A 23 17.64 4.59 11.04
CA ARG A 23 18.76 4.83 10.12
C ARG A 23 18.92 3.64 9.17
N ILE A 24 18.95 3.93 7.87
CA ILE A 24 19.15 2.93 6.81
C ILE A 24 20.55 3.11 6.23
N VAL A 25 21.38 2.06 6.28
CA VAL A 25 22.69 2.03 5.63
C VAL A 25 22.70 0.87 4.64
N PHE A 26 22.58 1.19 3.37
CA PHE A 26 22.67 0.18 2.32
C PHE A 26 24.11 -0.29 2.09
N PRO A 27 24.32 -1.49 1.53
CA PRO A 27 25.65 -1.94 1.16
C PRO A 27 26.26 -0.99 0.13
N ASP A 28 27.58 -0.82 0.18
CA ASP A 28 28.33 -0.06 -0.83
C ASP A 28 28.53 -0.90 -2.10
N ASP A 29 27.41 -1.26 -2.71
CA ASP A 29 27.35 -2.04 -3.96
C ASP A 29 26.81 -1.16 -5.09
N PRO A 30 27.63 -0.70 -6.03
CA PRO A 30 27.19 0.15 -7.14
C PRO A 30 26.25 -0.57 -8.12
N ARG A 31 26.13 -1.92 -8.03
CA ARG A 31 25.14 -2.70 -8.77
C ARG A 31 23.74 -2.54 -8.18
N ALA A 32 23.63 -2.30 -6.87
CA ALA A 32 22.39 -2.21 -6.11
C ALA A 32 21.93 -0.76 -5.90
N VAL A 33 22.86 0.16 -5.64
CA VAL A 33 22.59 1.50 -5.09
C VAL A 33 23.31 2.58 -5.88
N ILE A 34 22.58 3.67 -6.17
CA ILE A 34 23.13 4.96 -6.59
C ILE A 34 23.16 5.86 -5.36
N ASN A 35 24.33 6.14 -4.83
CA ASN A 35 24.51 7.14 -3.77
C ASN A 35 24.60 8.52 -4.41
N VAL A 36 23.66 9.42 -4.09
CA VAL A 36 23.55 10.72 -4.78
C VAL A 36 24.77 11.62 -4.57
N GLN A 37 25.44 11.52 -3.41
CA GLN A 37 26.67 12.28 -3.14
C GLN A 37 27.86 11.69 -3.91
N ARG A 38 28.12 10.40 -3.75
CA ARG A 38 29.25 9.72 -4.38
C ARG A 38 29.14 9.69 -5.91
N ASP A 39 27.94 9.37 -6.43
CA ASP A 39 27.77 8.97 -7.84
C ASP A 39 27.20 10.06 -8.73
N CYS A 40 26.59 11.10 -8.14
CA CYS A 40 25.91 12.18 -8.88
C CYS A 40 26.38 13.58 -8.49
N GLY A 41 27.25 13.70 -7.47
CA GLY A 41 27.82 14.98 -7.05
C GLY A 41 26.87 15.88 -6.26
N ALA A 42 25.82 15.30 -5.66
CA ALA A 42 24.99 16.03 -4.70
C ALA A 42 25.82 16.37 -3.45
N VAL A 43 25.66 17.57 -2.91
CA VAL A 43 26.44 18.05 -1.75
C VAL A 43 25.70 17.76 -0.44
N GLY A 44 24.42 18.11 -0.36
CA GLY A 44 23.58 17.89 0.82
C GLY A 44 23.93 18.77 2.02
N ASP A 45 24.53 19.95 1.80
CA ASP A 45 24.95 20.91 2.85
C ASP A 45 23.88 21.99 3.16
N GLY A 46 22.75 21.98 2.44
CA GLY A 46 21.68 22.97 2.54
C GLY A 46 21.94 24.28 1.82
N ALA A 47 23.14 24.50 1.25
CA ALA A 47 23.55 25.73 0.57
C ALA A 47 23.68 25.52 -0.95
N ALA A 48 24.36 24.48 -1.38
CA ALA A 48 24.52 24.12 -2.79
C ALA A 48 23.15 23.78 -3.42
N ASP A 49 23.00 24.07 -4.73
CA ASP A 49 21.81 23.63 -5.47
C ASP A 49 22.01 22.21 -6.00
N ASP A 50 21.39 21.25 -5.32
CA ASP A 50 21.45 19.83 -5.64
C ASP A 50 20.42 19.39 -6.70
N THR A 51 19.61 20.32 -7.26
CA THR A 51 18.53 20.00 -8.18
C THR A 51 19.00 19.13 -9.36
N VAL A 52 20.12 19.51 -9.99
CA VAL A 52 20.65 18.79 -11.17
C VAL A 52 21.19 17.41 -10.77
N ALA A 53 21.90 17.33 -9.67
CA ALA A 53 22.48 16.08 -9.19
C ALA A 53 21.39 15.06 -8.80
N LEU A 54 20.34 15.50 -8.10
CA LEU A 54 19.22 14.62 -7.74
C LEU A 54 18.42 14.19 -8.97
N GLN A 55 18.17 15.11 -9.92
CA GLN A 55 17.48 14.77 -11.16
C GLN A 55 18.28 13.75 -11.99
N ALA A 56 19.60 13.89 -12.07
CA ALA A 56 20.48 12.93 -12.74
C ALA A 56 20.45 11.55 -12.07
N ALA A 57 20.40 11.47 -10.73
CA ALA A 57 20.23 10.22 -10.01
C ALA A 57 18.90 9.52 -10.37
N ILE A 58 17.80 10.29 -10.42
CA ILE A 58 16.48 9.79 -10.83
C ILE A 58 16.52 9.22 -12.25
N GLU A 59 17.18 9.90 -13.16
CA GLU A 59 17.29 9.46 -14.56
C GLU A 59 18.17 8.22 -14.72
N ARG A 60 19.22 8.10 -13.90
CA ARG A 60 20.12 6.92 -13.91
C ARG A 60 19.52 5.67 -13.26
N ALA A 61 18.62 5.83 -12.27
CA ALA A 61 18.14 4.72 -11.46
C ALA A 61 17.44 3.61 -12.25
N ALA A 62 16.81 3.98 -13.34
CA ALA A 62 16.17 3.07 -14.26
C ALA A 62 17.02 2.88 -15.54
N GLY A 63 18.33 2.96 -15.43
CA GLY A 63 19.28 2.81 -16.53
C GLY A 63 19.22 1.44 -17.21
N GLN A 64 19.91 1.33 -18.38
CA GLN A 64 19.82 0.16 -19.27
C GLN A 64 20.44 -1.12 -18.67
N ASP A 65 21.42 -0.98 -17.75
CA ASP A 65 22.16 -2.13 -17.24
C ASP A 65 21.52 -2.83 -16.07
N HIS A 66 21.09 -2.07 -15.04
CA HIS A 66 20.42 -2.59 -13.85
C HIS A 66 19.51 -1.52 -13.25
N SER A 67 18.36 -1.91 -12.73
CA SER A 67 17.56 -1.04 -11.87
C SER A 67 18.19 -0.98 -10.47
N ARG A 68 18.26 0.22 -9.87
CA ARG A 68 18.95 0.47 -8.61
C ARG A 68 18.16 1.40 -7.71
N PHE A 69 18.35 1.28 -6.40
CA PHE A 69 17.83 2.26 -5.46
C PHE A 69 18.64 3.55 -5.51
N ILE A 70 17.95 4.68 -5.37
CA ILE A 70 18.58 5.99 -5.19
C ILE A 70 18.69 6.23 -3.70
N TYR A 71 19.88 6.27 -3.18
CA TYR A 71 20.16 6.47 -1.77
C TYR A 71 20.63 7.90 -1.52
N LEU A 72 19.92 8.56 -0.61
CA LEU A 72 20.24 9.91 -0.14
C LEU A 72 20.80 9.79 1.28
N PRO A 73 22.13 9.90 1.47
CA PRO A 73 22.71 10.03 2.80
C PRO A 73 22.10 11.18 3.61
N ALA A 74 22.27 11.14 4.94
CA ALA A 74 21.84 12.24 5.80
C ALA A 74 22.47 13.58 5.33
N GLY A 75 21.62 14.59 5.13
CA GLY A 75 22.00 15.90 4.60
C GLY A 75 20.78 16.70 4.18
N THR A 76 20.96 17.99 3.94
CA THR A 76 19.93 18.88 3.41
C THR A 76 20.22 19.18 1.95
N TYR A 77 19.48 18.55 1.07
CA TYR A 77 19.58 18.70 -0.39
C TYR A 77 18.68 19.85 -0.84
N ARG A 78 19.29 21.03 -1.04
CA ARG A 78 18.56 22.21 -1.50
C ARG A 78 18.22 22.09 -2.97
N ILE A 79 16.94 22.31 -3.32
CA ILE A 79 16.45 22.33 -4.70
C ILE A 79 15.83 23.71 -5.01
N THR A 80 15.87 24.12 -6.27
CA THR A 80 15.29 25.38 -6.75
C THR A 80 14.17 25.18 -7.76
N ARG A 81 13.94 23.92 -8.17
CA ARG A 81 12.92 23.53 -9.16
C ARG A 81 12.32 22.17 -8.80
N THR A 82 11.19 21.83 -9.41
CA THR A 82 10.55 20.53 -9.30
C THR A 82 11.49 19.39 -9.66
N LEU A 83 11.59 18.38 -8.80
CA LEU A 83 12.15 17.09 -9.16
C LEU A 83 11.09 16.24 -9.84
N ILE A 84 11.38 15.76 -11.03
CA ILE A 84 10.43 15.00 -11.84
C ILE A 84 10.77 13.51 -11.76
N LEU A 85 9.90 12.75 -11.10
CA LEU A 85 9.98 11.30 -11.06
C LEU A 85 9.39 10.76 -12.36
N LYS A 86 10.18 10.70 -13.40
CA LYS A 86 9.76 10.19 -14.71
C LYS A 86 10.41 8.84 -15.02
N PRO A 87 9.79 8.02 -15.90
CA PRO A 87 10.47 6.87 -16.46
C PRO A 87 11.64 7.35 -17.32
N PRO A 88 12.72 6.61 -17.40
CA PRO A 88 13.75 6.85 -18.38
C PRO A 88 13.26 6.40 -19.76
N GLY A 89 13.64 7.15 -20.77
CA GLY A 89 13.39 6.85 -22.19
C GLY A 89 12.15 7.53 -22.76
N GLU A 90 12.28 7.97 -24.00
CA GLU A 90 11.18 8.41 -24.85
C GLU A 90 10.65 7.19 -25.60
N GLY A 91 9.37 6.84 -25.40
CA GLY A 91 8.71 5.79 -26.16
C GLY A 91 7.84 4.85 -25.33
N LYS A 92 7.00 4.10 -26.03
CA LYS A 92 5.99 3.19 -25.45
C LYS A 92 6.57 1.97 -24.71
N GLU A 93 7.87 1.72 -24.78
CA GLU A 93 8.56 0.55 -24.24
C GLU A 93 9.53 0.88 -23.10
N GLY A 94 9.51 2.11 -22.60
CA GLY A 94 10.28 2.49 -21.45
C GLY A 94 9.75 1.79 -20.18
N SER A 95 10.65 1.38 -19.27
CA SER A 95 10.26 0.81 -18.00
C SER A 95 9.28 1.72 -17.27
N MET A 96 8.06 1.26 -17.11
CA MET A 96 7.03 1.90 -16.32
C MET A 96 7.21 1.60 -14.82
N VAL A 97 8.46 1.43 -14.36
CA VAL A 97 8.78 0.96 -13.00
C VAL A 97 9.80 1.89 -12.34
N GLY A 98 9.60 2.17 -11.06
CA GLY A 98 10.46 3.04 -10.27
C GLY A 98 10.18 4.55 -10.51
N PRO A 99 11.04 5.49 -10.14
CA PRO A 99 12.28 5.28 -9.37
C PRO A 99 12.02 4.97 -7.89
N TRP A 100 13.08 4.52 -7.20
CA TRP A 100 13.07 4.15 -5.79
C TRP A 100 13.97 5.09 -5.00
N LEU A 101 13.38 6.08 -4.30
CA LEU A 101 14.10 7.07 -3.49
C LEU A 101 14.10 6.64 -2.03
N TRP A 102 15.30 6.51 -1.44
CA TRP A 102 15.50 6.11 -0.07
C TRP A 102 16.40 7.08 0.68
N GLY A 103 15.88 7.70 1.72
CA GLY A 103 16.68 8.50 2.64
C GLY A 103 17.35 7.64 3.70
N GLU A 104 18.51 8.06 4.18
CA GLU A 104 19.21 7.41 5.29
C GLU A 104 18.40 7.50 6.59
N ASP A 105 17.82 8.66 6.86
CA ASP A 105 17.11 8.95 8.11
C ASP A 105 16.02 9.99 7.82
N ARG A 106 14.77 9.71 8.21
CA ARG A 106 13.63 10.57 7.90
C ARG A 106 13.86 12.04 8.29
N ASP A 107 14.41 12.25 9.47
CA ASP A 107 14.52 13.60 10.04
C ASP A 107 15.84 14.30 9.64
N LYS A 108 16.81 13.56 9.10
CA LYS A 108 18.12 14.08 8.72
C LYS A 108 18.38 14.09 7.21
N THR A 109 17.60 13.36 6.43
CA THR A 109 17.65 13.41 4.97
C THR A 109 16.54 14.31 4.47
N VAL A 110 16.89 15.55 4.14
CA VAL A 110 15.92 16.60 3.81
C VAL A 110 16.10 17.05 2.37
N ILE A 111 15.06 16.92 1.54
CA ILE A 111 14.97 17.62 0.26
C ILE A 111 14.24 18.93 0.51
N ARG A 112 14.95 20.06 0.42
CA ARG A 112 14.42 21.39 0.72
C ARG A 112 14.29 22.27 -0.51
N LEU A 113 13.06 22.70 -0.81
CA LEU A 113 12.83 23.76 -1.79
C LEU A 113 13.31 25.09 -1.22
N ALA A 114 14.16 25.80 -1.94
CA ALA A 114 14.64 27.11 -1.53
C ALA A 114 13.47 28.09 -1.34
N ASP A 115 13.58 28.97 -0.35
CA ASP A 115 12.55 29.96 -0.09
C ASP A 115 12.35 30.89 -1.30
N SER A 116 11.11 31.25 -1.57
CA SER A 116 10.74 32.14 -2.69
C SER A 116 11.24 31.66 -4.06
N SER A 117 11.26 30.34 -4.26
CA SER A 117 11.64 29.74 -5.54
C SER A 117 10.71 30.18 -6.67
N GLU A 118 11.29 30.44 -7.85
CA GLU A 118 10.54 30.89 -9.02
C GLU A 118 9.41 29.93 -9.39
N GLY A 119 8.19 30.46 -9.51
CA GLY A 119 6.98 29.72 -9.86
C GLY A 119 6.30 28.99 -8.71
N PHE A 120 6.79 29.12 -7.46
CA PHE A 120 6.16 28.52 -6.27
C PHE A 120 5.48 29.55 -5.35
N GLY A 121 5.39 30.81 -5.77
CA GLY A 121 4.81 31.89 -4.98
C GLY A 121 3.30 32.03 -5.12
N ASP A 122 2.67 31.49 -6.15
CA ASP A 122 1.25 31.69 -6.47
C ASP A 122 0.38 30.48 -6.07
N PRO A 123 -0.46 30.59 -5.01
CA PRO A 123 -1.39 29.54 -4.61
C PRO A 123 -2.46 29.20 -5.66
N ALA A 124 -2.77 30.11 -6.60
CA ALA A 124 -3.74 29.86 -7.66
C ALA A 124 -3.15 28.98 -8.78
N ASN A 125 -1.83 28.97 -8.94
CA ASN A 125 -1.09 28.15 -9.90
C ASN A 125 -0.04 27.29 -9.19
N PRO A 126 -0.45 26.30 -8.40
CA PRO A 126 0.45 25.56 -7.53
C PRO A 126 1.45 24.71 -8.30
N ARG A 127 2.66 24.54 -7.75
CA ARG A 127 3.70 23.67 -8.29
C ARG A 127 4.22 22.70 -7.24
N GLU A 128 4.58 21.51 -7.68
CA GLU A 128 5.06 20.45 -6.82
C GLU A 128 6.58 20.53 -6.62
N ALA A 129 7.06 20.35 -5.39
CA ALA A 129 8.48 20.18 -5.13
C ALA A 129 8.98 18.85 -5.73
N ILE A 130 8.19 17.77 -5.54
CA ILE A 130 8.41 16.48 -6.20
C ILE A 130 7.16 16.11 -6.99
N ARG A 131 7.33 15.77 -8.28
CA ARG A 131 6.23 15.43 -9.16
C ARG A 131 6.42 14.07 -9.83
N GLY A 132 5.49 13.16 -9.56
CA GLY A 132 5.33 11.92 -10.33
C GLY A 132 4.60 12.18 -11.64
N VAL A 133 5.12 11.66 -12.75
CA VAL A 133 4.48 11.71 -14.07
C VAL A 133 4.64 10.38 -14.78
N SER A 134 3.70 10.04 -15.67
CA SER A 134 3.84 8.89 -16.57
C SER A 134 4.46 9.30 -17.92
N ARG A 135 4.24 10.53 -18.34
CA ARG A 135 4.76 11.10 -19.57
C ARG A 135 5.39 12.46 -19.32
N PRO A 136 6.40 12.86 -20.10
CA PRO A 136 7.08 14.15 -19.93
C PRO A 136 6.12 15.34 -20.01
N ASP A 137 5.11 15.28 -20.89
CA ASP A 137 4.10 16.32 -21.06
C ASP A 137 3.02 16.34 -19.95
N GLY A 138 2.92 15.26 -19.17
CA GLY A 138 1.92 15.12 -18.12
C GLY A 138 0.46 15.15 -18.61
N ALA A 139 0.23 15.03 -19.93
CA ALA A 139 -1.06 15.24 -20.55
C ALA A 139 -2.08 14.16 -20.18
N ARG A 140 -1.64 12.95 -19.89
CA ARG A 140 -2.48 11.83 -19.46
C ARG A 140 -1.73 10.89 -18.55
N MET A 141 -2.40 10.42 -17.46
CA MET A 141 -1.85 9.50 -16.47
C MET A 141 -2.80 8.30 -16.34
N ASN A 142 -2.44 7.16 -16.95
CA ASN A 142 -3.31 5.99 -17.13
C ASN A 142 -3.05 4.86 -16.15
N ALA A 143 -2.55 5.11 -14.95
CA ALA A 143 -2.09 4.08 -14.04
C ALA A 143 -1.03 3.12 -14.66
N ASP A 144 -0.16 3.67 -15.47
CA ASP A 144 0.86 2.96 -16.24
C ASP A 144 2.25 3.02 -15.59
N PHE A 145 2.31 3.42 -14.32
CA PHE A 145 3.55 3.63 -13.58
C PHE A 145 3.61 2.80 -12.30
N PHE A 146 4.46 1.82 -12.26
CA PHE A 146 4.50 0.78 -11.23
C PHE A 146 5.65 0.97 -10.26
N ASP A 147 5.50 0.48 -9.02
CA ASP A 147 6.55 0.32 -8.00
C ASP A 147 7.36 1.58 -7.70
N ARG A 148 6.76 2.75 -7.85
CA ARG A 148 7.40 3.99 -7.43
C ARG A 148 7.48 4.05 -5.91
N THR A 149 8.68 4.29 -5.40
CA THR A 149 8.97 4.23 -3.97
C THR A 149 9.59 5.54 -3.50
N ILE A 150 9.10 6.09 -2.38
CA ILE A 150 9.72 7.21 -1.64
C ILE A 150 9.68 6.84 -0.17
N VAL A 151 10.84 6.67 0.45
CA VAL A 151 10.95 6.14 1.83
C VAL A 151 11.96 6.94 2.64
N ASN A 152 11.61 7.18 3.92
CA ASN A 152 12.52 7.59 4.99
C ASN A 152 13.27 8.92 4.76
N LEU A 153 12.52 9.98 4.36
CA LEU A 153 13.07 11.31 4.15
C LEU A 153 12.06 12.42 4.45
N THR A 154 12.54 13.65 4.55
CA THR A 154 11.74 14.86 4.73
C THR A 154 11.68 15.66 3.43
N ILE A 155 10.48 16.14 3.09
CA ILE A 155 10.25 17.15 2.05
C ILE A 155 9.89 18.47 2.73
N ASP A 156 10.76 19.45 2.62
CA ASP A 156 10.56 20.79 3.16
C ASP A 156 10.30 21.77 2.02
N THR A 157 9.07 22.25 1.91
CA THR A 157 8.70 23.19 0.84
C THR A 157 9.13 24.63 1.16
N GLY A 158 9.76 24.86 2.30
CA GLY A 158 10.22 26.20 2.70
C GLY A 158 9.10 27.24 2.75
N ASN A 159 9.45 28.49 2.51
CA ASN A 159 8.50 29.59 2.40
C ASN A 159 8.07 29.80 0.94
N ASN A 160 7.17 28.94 0.46
CA ASN A 160 6.64 28.95 -0.91
C ASN A 160 5.12 28.69 -0.89
N PRO A 161 4.30 29.76 -0.78
CA PRO A 161 2.85 29.63 -0.55
C PRO A 161 2.09 28.91 -1.67
N GLY A 162 2.61 28.86 -2.90
CA GLY A 162 2.05 28.08 -4.02
C GLY A 162 2.60 26.67 -4.14
N ALA A 163 3.42 26.19 -3.18
CA ALA A 163 4.01 24.87 -3.27
C ALA A 163 3.01 23.73 -2.94
N VAL A 164 3.19 22.60 -3.61
CA VAL A 164 2.71 21.29 -3.22
C VAL A 164 3.93 20.46 -2.82
N GLY A 165 3.89 19.76 -1.69
CA GLY A 165 5.03 18.95 -1.26
C GLY A 165 5.34 17.87 -2.27
N ILE A 166 4.45 16.89 -2.39
CA ILE A 166 4.60 15.77 -3.33
C ILE A 166 3.31 15.57 -4.12
N LYS A 167 3.41 15.47 -5.43
CA LYS A 167 2.40 14.85 -6.29
C LYS A 167 2.80 13.42 -6.55
N PHE A 168 2.20 12.50 -5.79
CA PHE A 168 2.53 11.09 -5.87
C PHE A 168 1.63 10.39 -6.89
N TYR A 169 2.25 9.87 -7.92
CA TYR A 169 1.60 9.10 -8.97
C TYR A 169 2.26 7.75 -9.07
N SER A 170 1.53 6.68 -8.79
CA SER A 170 2.02 5.31 -8.86
C SER A 170 0.87 4.31 -9.02
N ASN A 171 1.21 3.13 -9.53
CA ASN A 171 0.35 1.97 -9.63
C ASN A 171 1.01 0.79 -8.90
N ASN A 172 0.46 -0.40 -8.98
CA ASN A 172 0.85 -1.63 -8.29
C ASN A 172 2.23 -1.59 -7.62
N THR A 173 2.28 -1.96 -6.35
CA THR A 173 3.46 -1.98 -5.49
C THR A 173 4.14 -0.63 -5.23
N GLY A 174 3.56 0.49 -5.74
CA GLY A 174 4.05 1.82 -5.40
C GLY A 174 3.80 2.17 -3.94
N ILE A 175 4.82 2.69 -3.26
CA ILE A 175 4.76 3.00 -1.83
C ILE A 175 5.40 4.34 -1.49
N MET A 176 4.76 5.08 -0.59
CA MET A 176 5.35 6.20 0.14
C MET A 176 5.29 5.87 1.63
N ARG A 177 6.43 5.88 2.32
CA ARG A 177 6.50 5.45 3.71
C ARG A 177 7.55 6.21 4.51
N ASP A 178 7.25 6.46 5.79
CA ASP A 178 8.17 7.15 6.72
C ASP A 178 8.61 8.52 6.19
N ILE A 179 7.66 9.37 5.82
CA ILE A 179 7.89 10.68 5.22
C ILE A 179 7.37 11.79 6.13
N LEU A 180 8.17 12.86 6.27
CA LEU A 180 7.70 14.14 6.79
C LEU A 180 7.58 15.14 5.62
N ILE A 181 6.41 15.77 5.48
CA ILE A 181 6.19 16.89 4.54
C ILE A 181 5.86 18.13 5.34
N ARG A 182 6.62 19.21 5.18
CA ARG A 182 6.38 20.44 5.90
C ARG A 182 6.54 21.68 5.04
N GLY A 183 5.93 22.79 5.47
CA GLY A 183 6.01 24.09 4.84
C GLY A 183 4.68 24.83 4.84
N ASN A 184 4.58 25.97 4.13
CA ASN A 184 3.39 26.81 4.12
C ASN A 184 2.55 26.72 2.83
N GLY A 185 2.79 25.70 2.00
CA GLY A 185 2.17 25.54 0.69
C GLY A 185 0.66 25.22 0.71
N VAL A 186 0.11 25.01 -0.48
CA VAL A 186 -1.33 24.73 -0.68
C VAL A 186 -1.70 23.30 -0.33
N CYS A 187 -0.77 22.34 -0.47
CA CYS A 187 -1.05 20.93 -0.19
C CYS A 187 0.24 20.18 0.18
N GLY A 188 0.15 19.28 1.16
CA GLY A 188 1.27 18.41 1.50
C GLY A 188 1.43 17.28 0.49
N LEU A 189 0.41 16.41 0.41
CA LEU A 189 0.37 15.26 -0.49
C LEU A 189 -0.80 15.36 -1.46
N ASP A 190 -0.47 15.45 -2.74
CA ASP A 190 -1.45 15.45 -3.83
C ASP A 190 -1.45 14.09 -4.54
N LEU A 191 -2.54 13.35 -4.41
CA LEU A 191 -2.81 12.09 -5.11
C LEU A 191 -3.74 12.31 -6.31
N GLY A 192 -4.19 13.55 -6.53
CA GLY A 192 -5.05 13.92 -7.63
C GLY A 192 -4.32 13.93 -8.96
N VAL A 193 -4.88 13.25 -9.96
CA VAL A 193 -4.43 13.28 -11.36
C VAL A 193 -5.65 13.37 -12.28
N ASN A 194 -5.44 13.77 -13.51
CA ASN A 194 -6.53 14.00 -14.46
C ASN A 194 -7.15 12.71 -15.05
N ASP A 195 -6.65 11.52 -14.70
CA ASP A 195 -7.19 10.24 -15.19
C ASP A 195 -7.18 9.17 -14.09
N GLN A 196 -6.10 8.40 -13.92
CA GLN A 196 -6.02 7.27 -13.00
C GLN A 196 -4.76 7.36 -12.13
N ASN A 197 -4.91 7.07 -10.83
CA ASN A 197 -3.79 6.98 -9.91
C ASN A 197 -4.03 5.87 -8.86
N GLY A 198 -3.09 4.96 -8.72
CA GLY A 198 -3.17 3.79 -7.85
C GLY A 198 -3.36 2.49 -8.64
N PRO A 199 -3.47 1.34 -7.95
CA PRO A 199 -3.43 1.22 -6.50
C PRO A 199 -2.02 1.44 -5.93
N CYS A 200 -1.92 2.17 -4.83
CA CYS A 200 -0.66 2.32 -4.09
C CYS A 200 -0.92 2.52 -2.59
N LEU A 201 0.12 2.40 -1.79
CA LEU A 201 0.08 2.58 -0.34
C LEU A 201 0.85 3.83 0.06
N VAL A 202 0.22 4.67 0.88
CA VAL A 202 0.86 5.77 1.62
C VAL A 202 0.77 5.44 3.11
N GLN A 203 1.91 5.37 3.79
CA GLN A 203 1.99 4.83 5.14
C GLN A 203 2.98 5.60 6.01
N ASP A 204 2.62 5.83 7.28
CA ASP A 204 3.48 6.53 8.26
C ASP A 204 3.99 7.89 7.72
N VAL A 205 3.06 8.73 7.24
CA VAL A 205 3.37 10.06 6.68
C VAL A 205 2.86 11.16 7.62
N GLU A 206 3.74 12.10 7.93
CA GLU A 206 3.42 13.29 8.71
C GLU A 206 3.45 14.53 7.81
N ILE A 207 2.44 15.41 7.95
CA ILE A 207 2.27 16.60 7.11
C ILE A 207 2.00 17.80 8.01
N GLU A 208 2.75 18.89 7.85
CA GLU A 208 2.69 20.05 8.73
C GLU A 208 2.59 21.39 7.99
N GLY A 209 1.71 22.28 8.48
CA GLY A 209 1.70 23.70 8.13
C GLY A 209 1.12 24.07 6.76
N VAL A 210 0.58 23.12 5.99
CA VAL A 210 -0.01 23.32 4.65
C VAL A 210 -1.48 23.76 4.71
N ALA A 211 -2.08 24.16 3.57
CA ALA A 211 -3.52 24.44 3.54
C ALA A 211 -4.33 23.14 3.62
N VAL A 212 -4.05 22.17 2.77
CA VAL A 212 -4.67 20.85 2.76
C VAL A 212 -3.62 19.78 3.01
N GLY A 213 -3.84 18.90 3.98
CA GLY A 213 -2.91 17.82 4.28
C GLY A 213 -2.76 16.86 3.10
N VAL A 214 -3.81 16.12 2.79
CA VAL A 214 -3.90 15.17 1.67
C VAL A 214 -5.09 15.50 0.80
N ARG A 215 -4.92 15.47 -0.52
CA ARG A 215 -6.05 15.55 -1.45
C ARG A 215 -5.98 14.45 -2.51
N THR A 216 -7.16 13.97 -2.93
CA THR A 216 -7.34 13.10 -4.08
C THR A 216 -8.23 13.78 -5.11
N GLY A 217 -8.29 13.27 -6.33
CA GLY A 217 -9.09 13.87 -7.41
C GLY A 217 -8.99 13.11 -8.72
N CYS A 218 -8.82 11.79 -8.66
CA CYS A 218 -8.81 10.95 -9.86
C CYS A 218 -10.23 10.50 -10.23
N LEU A 219 -10.41 10.17 -11.51
CA LEU A 219 -11.67 9.59 -11.97
C LEU A 219 -11.80 8.13 -11.55
N ILE A 220 -10.69 7.40 -11.58
CA ILE A 220 -10.66 5.95 -11.44
C ILE A 220 -9.44 5.54 -10.63
N ASN A 221 -9.48 4.32 -10.12
CA ASN A 221 -8.49 3.63 -9.33
C ASN A 221 -8.68 3.82 -7.82
N SER A 222 -7.74 3.35 -7.02
CA SER A 222 -7.85 3.34 -5.56
C SER A 222 -6.55 3.72 -4.90
N GLN A 223 -6.64 4.23 -3.68
CA GLN A 223 -5.50 4.56 -2.84
C GLN A 223 -5.72 4.00 -1.45
N THR A 224 -4.66 3.59 -0.79
CA THR A 224 -4.69 3.17 0.61
C THR A 224 -3.79 4.08 1.44
N LEU A 225 -4.35 4.66 2.50
CA LEU A 225 -3.64 5.51 3.45
C LEU A 225 -3.64 4.83 4.82
N SER A 226 -2.47 4.67 5.41
CA SER A 226 -2.32 4.03 6.72
C SER A 226 -1.44 4.89 7.61
N ARG A 227 -1.97 5.30 8.78
CA ARG A 227 -1.26 6.10 9.77
C ARG A 227 -0.69 7.40 9.20
N ILE A 228 -1.61 8.26 8.76
CA ILE A 228 -1.29 9.61 8.28
C ILE A 228 -1.56 10.61 9.39
N THR A 229 -0.60 11.46 9.69
CA THR A 229 -0.75 12.56 10.65
C THR A 229 -0.73 13.89 9.91
N VAL A 230 -1.73 14.74 10.13
CA VAL A 230 -1.80 16.10 9.59
C VAL A 230 -1.90 17.09 10.73
N ARG A 231 -0.95 18.02 10.83
CA ARG A 231 -0.91 19.03 11.88
C ARG A 231 -1.02 20.45 11.32
N GLY A 232 -1.90 21.23 11.90
CA GLY A 232 -2.02 22.66 11.58
C GLY A 232 -2.42 22.93 10.13
N ALA A 233 -3.21 22.05 9.51
CA ALA A 233 -3.76 22.32 8.19
C ALA A 233 -4.76 23.49 8.27
N ARG A 234 -4.62 24.46 7.35
CA ARG A 234 -5.41 25.69 7.40
C ARG A 234 -6.83 25.54 6.83
N GLU A 235 -7.10 24.49 6.04
CA GLU A 235 -8.39 24.23 5.40
C GLU A 235 -8.94 22.86 5.76
N ALA A 236 -8.20 21.78 5.47
CA ALA A 236 -8.66 20.42 5.73
C ALA A 236 -7.51 19.43 5.94
N GLY A 237 -7.75 18.40 6.76
CA GLY A 237 -6.82 17.29 6.90
C GLY A 237 -6.77 16.41 5.65
N LEU A 238 -7.94 15.93 5.20
CA LEU A 238 -8.08 15.08 4.02
C LEU A 238 -9.25 15.55 3.16
N VAL A 239 -9.01 15.72 1.86
CA VAL A 239 -10.05 15.97 0.84
C VAL A 239 -10.08 14.79 -0.12
N ALA A 240 -11.11 13.95 0.01
CA ALA A 240 -11.33 12.77 -0.82
C ALA A 240 -12.34 13.07 -1.93
N ARG A 241 -11.96 12.88 -3.19
CA ARG A 241 -12.83 13.04 -4.37
C ARG A 241 -12.55 11.97 -5.42
N GLY A 242 -13.59 11.56 -6.13
CA GLY A 242 -13.54 10.81 -7.38
C GLY A 242 -13.24 9.32 -7.27
N GLN A 243 -12.38 8.85 -6.40
CA GLN A 243 -11.87 7.47 -6.38
C GLN A 243 -12.28 6.68 -5.12
N VAL A 244 -11.90 5.40 -5.09
CA VAL A 244 -11.97 4.58 -3.88
C VAL A 244 -10.77 4.89 -3.01
N LEU A 245 -11.02 5.21 -1.74
CA LEU A 245 -10.00 5.51 -0.76
C LEU A 245 -10.23 4.68 0.51
N ALA A 246 -9.22 3.95 0.93
CA ALA A 246 -9.21 3.18 2.17
C ALA A 246 -8.23 3.82 3.16
N VAL A 247 -8.69 4.20 4.35
CA VAL A 247 -7.93 4.99 5.31
C VAL A 247 -8.05 4.39 6.69
N GLU A 248 -6.91 4.11 7.32
CA GLU A 248 -6.83 3.77 8.74
C GLU A 248 -5.86 4.68 9.47
N GLY A 249 -6.14 4.95 10.73
CA GLY A 249 -5.20 5.66 11.60
C GLY A 249 -4.90 7.09 11.15
N LEU A 250 -5.86 7.77 10.52
CA LEU A 250 -5.73 9.19 10.20
C LEU A 250 -5.82 10.02 11.48
N HIS A 251 -4.78 10.77 11.78
CA HIS A 251 -4.78 11.75 12.84
C HIS A 251 -4.70 13.17 12.27
N VAL A 252 -5.78 13.93 12.40
CA VAL A 252 -5.81 15.35 12.03
C VAL A 252 -5.84 16.18 13.30
N ALA A 253 -4.88 17.07 13.47
CA ALA A 253 -4.78 17.95 14.61
C ALA A 253 -4.76 19.42 14.17
N GLY A 254 -5.77 20.18 14.60
CA GLY A 254 -5.81 21.64 14.40
C GLY A 254 -6.26 22.07 13.00
N ALA A 255 -7.17 21.36 12.36
CA ALA A 255 -7.78 21.76 11.10
C ALA A 255 -9.25 22.18 11.28
N PRO A 256 -9.78 23.14 10.48
CA PRO A 256 -11.19 23.51 10.52
C PRO A 256 -12.12 22.41 9.98
N LEU A 257 -11.61 21.49 9.14
CA LEU A 257 -12.29 20.31 8.65
C LEU A 257 -11.33 19.11 8.72
N GLY A 258 -11.74 18.03 9.40
CA GLY A 258 -10.94 16.82 9.45
C GLY A 258 -10.92 16.11 8.09
N VAL A 259 -12.11 15.75 7.58
CA VAL A 259 -12.26 14.97 6.34
C VAL A 259 -13.41 15.52 5.49
N GLU A 260 -13.18 15.68 4.20
CA GLU A 260 -14.19 15.84 3.17
C GLU A 260 -14.33 14.55 2.36
N CYS A 261 -15.52 13.94 2.38
CA CYS A 261 -15.91 12.88 1.45
C CYS A 261 -16.76 13.50 0.33
N GLY A 262 -16.08 14.02 -0.68
CA GLY A 262 -16.66 14.87 -1.73
C GLY A 262 -17.15 14.08 -2.93
N ASP A 263 -17.41 14.78 -4.02
CA ASP A 263 -18.05 14.26 -5.23
C ASP A 263 -17.43 12.93 -5.70
N LYS A 264 -18.27 11.91 -5.80
CA LYS A 264 -17.92 10.56 -6.27
C LYS A 264 -16.81 9.84 -5.48
N ALA A 265 -16.38 10.34 -4.33
CA ALA A 265 -15.50 9.57 -3.47
C ALA A 265 -16.23 8.34 -2.91
N VAL A 266 -15.49 7.25 -2.74
CA VAL A 266 -15.94 6.08 -1.97
C VAL A 266 -14.88 5.84 -0.90
N LEU A 267 -15.21 6.18 0.34
CA LEU A 267 -14.27 6.26 1.44
C LEU A 267 -14.60 5.23 2.53
N ALA A 268 -13.64 4.37 2.85
CA ALA A 268 -13.58 3.65 4.12
C ALA A 268 -12.62 4.38 5.05
N LEU A 269 -13.08 4.83 6.23
CA LEU A 269 -12.29 5.52 7.23
C LEU A 269 -12.42 4.79 8.56
N VAL A 270 -11.33 4.25 9.09
CA VAL A 270 -11.35 3.48 10.34
C VAL A 270 -10.23 3.89 11.29
N ASP A 271 -10.45 3.65 12.59
CA ASP A 271 -9.44 3.80 13.65
C ASP A 271 -8.73 5.18 13.62
N SER A 272 -9.51 6.27 13.48
CA SER A 272 -8.98 7.61 13.20
C SER A 272 -9.36 8.63 14.25
N ARG A 273 -8.55 9.69 14.39
CA ARG A 273 -8.75 10.76 15.35
C ARG A 273 -8.71 12.13 14.67
N LEU A 274 -9.78 12.90 14.84
CA LEU A 274 -9.96 14.20 14.20
C LEU A 274 -10.14 15.26 15.28
N GLU A 275 -9.21 16.21 15.36
CA GLU A 275 -9.16 17.31 16.35
C GLU A 275 -9.22 18.65 15.65
N GLY A 276 -10.30 19.37 15.83
CA GLY A 276 -10.50 20.74 15.36
C GLY A 276 -10.01 21.79 16.38
N GLN A 277 -9.99 23.05 15.96
CA GLN A 277 -9.66 24.21 16.81
C GLN A 277 -10.93 24.96 17.27
N GLY A 278 -11.96 24.26 17.76
CA GLY A 278 -13.24 24.88 18.06
C GLY A 278 -14.03 25.24 16.80
N ALA A 279 -13.91 24.44 15.77
CA ALA A 279 -14.56 24.66 14.49
C ALA A 279 -16.09 24.57 14.60
N ALA A 280 -16.79 25.51 13.97
CA ALA A 280 -18.26 25.53 13.91
C ALA A 280 -18.84 24.42 12.98
N GLY A 281 -17.99 23.75 12.20
CA GLY A 281 -18.35 22.71 11.23
C GLY A 281 -18.19 21.29 11.75
N PRO A 282 -18.53 20.27 10.89
CA PRO A 282 -18.36 18.87 11.22
C PRO A 282 -16.90 18.43 11.15
N ALA A 283 -16.56 17.35 11.86
CA ALA A 283 -15.27 16.69 11.69
C ALA A 283 -15.17 15.99 10.32
N ILE A 284 -16.27 15.38 9.88
CA ILE A 284 -16.39 14.73 8.57
C ILE A 284 -17.56 15.36 7.81
N ARG A 285 -17.31 15.88 6.63
CA ARG A 285 -18.35 16.38 5.70
C ARG A 285 -18.53 15.40 4.55
N VAL A 286 -19.76 14.93 4.36
CA VAL A 286 -20.14 14.07 3.22
C VAL A 286 -20.92 14.91 2.21
N ASP A 287 -20.35 15.12 1.02
CA ASP A 287 -20.98 15.82 -0.10
C ASP A 287 -20.94 14.94 -1.36
N ARG A 288 -22.04 14.27 -1.64
CA ARG A 288 -22.22 13.36 -2.78
C ARG A 288 -21.19 12.20 -2.86
N GLY A 289 -20.52 11.90 -1.76
CA GLY A 289 -19.64 10.77 -1.60
C GLY A 289 -20.32 9.60 -0.89
N THR A 290 -19.72 8.42 -0.95
CA THR A 290 -20.09 7.23 -0.19
C THR A 290 -19.10 7.03 0.93
N LEU A 291 -19.57 7.01 2.18
CA LEU A 291 -18.74 6.87 3.37
C LEU A 291 -19.13 5.62 4.17
N TYR A 292 -18.13 4.83 4.53
CA TYR A 292 -18.12 3.96 5.68
C TYR A 292 -17.10 4.49 6.68
N ALA A 293 -17.50 4.71 7.93
CA ALA A 293 -16.59 5.14 8.99
C ALA A 293 -16.80 4.29 10.24
N ALA A 294 -15.70 3.84 10.86
CA ALA A 294 -15.79 3.05 12.09
C ALA A 294 -14.65 3.40 13.06
N ARG A 295 -14.98 3.46 14.36
CA ARG A 295 -14.04 3.77 15.45
C ARG A 295 -13.32 5.10 15.20
N ILE A 296 -14.11 6.18 15.05
CA ILE A 296 -13.59 7.53 14.86
C ILE A 296 -13.76 8.32 16.15
N GLU A 297 -12.67 8.90 16.64
CA GLU A 297 -12.68 9.87 17.72
C GLU A 297 -12.68 11.28 17.14
N THR A 298 -13.56 12.16 17.64
CA THR A 298 -13.61 13.56 17.22
C THR A 298 -13.60 14.50 18.41
N ALA A 299 -12.92 15.63 18.31
CA ALA A 299 -12.89 16.68 19.31
C ALA A 299 -12.77 18.07 18.65
N GLY A 300 -13.38 19.08 19.28
CA GLY A 300 -13.29 20.48 18.80
C GLY A 300 -14.05 20.77 17.49
N PHE A 301 -15.06 19.96 17.15
CA PHE A 301 -15.98 20.16 16.03
C PHE A 301 -17.43 20.23 16.56
N ALA A 302 -18.33 20.84 15.81
CA ALA A 302 -19.75 20.93 16.16
C ALA A 302 -20.48 19.59 16.05
N SER A 303 -20.03 18.70 15.15
CA SER A 303 -20.57 17.34 14.99
C SER A 303 -19.50 16.41 14.45
N ALA A 304 -19.65 15.09 14.66
CA ALA A 304 -18.75 14.10 14.09
C ALA A 304 -18.92 13.99 12.58
N VAL A 305 -20.17 13.91 12.08
CA VAL A 305 -20.47 13.80 10.65
C VAL A 305 -21.61 14.75 10.28
N ALA A 306 -21.54 15.36 9.10
CA ALA A 306 -22.65 16.06 8.47
C ALA A 306 -22.78 15.69 6.99
N GLY A 307 -24.01 15.58 6.50
CA GLY A 307 -24.36 15.21 5.11
C GLY A 307 -24.52 13.70 4.91
N GLY A 308 -24.78 13.30 3.66
CA GLY A 308 -25.12 11.92 3.29
C GLY A 308 -26.55 11.53 3.61
N ASP A 309 -27.03 10.39 3.06
CA ASP A 309 -28.40 9.89 3.27
C ASP A 309 -28.60 9.35 4.71
N GLY A 310 -27.52 9.00 5.41
CA GLY A 310 -27.52 8.55 6.80
C GLY A 310 -27.76 9.67 7.82
N GLY A 311 -27.87 10.91 7.39
CA GLY A 311 -28.02 12.08 8.25
C GLY A 311 -26.72 12.47 8.98
N GLY A 312 -26.81 13.47 9.85
CA GLY A 312 -25.68 13.91 10.67
C GLY A 312 -25.58 13.14 11.97
N VAL A 313 -24.35 13.00 12.50
CA VAL A 313 -24.08 12.45 13.82
C VAL A 313 -23.48 13.52 14.71
N VAL A 314 -24.22 13.85 15.78
CA VAL A 314 -23.77 14.77 16.83
C VAL A 314 -23.17 13.95 17.96
N GLY A 315 -21.89 14.16 18.25
CA GLY A 315 -21.19 13.47 19.35
C GLY A 315 -19.71 13.28 19.04
N PRO A 316 -18.91 13.08 20.09
CA PRO A 316 -17.45 13.07 19.93
C PRO A 316 -16.91 11.75 19.39
N ASN A 317 -17.67 10.64 19.50
CA ASN A 317 -17.18 9.32 19.13
C ASN A 317 -18.17 8.63 18.20
N LEU A 318 -17.65 8.16 17.07
CA LEU A 318 -18.37 7.45 16.06
C LEU A 318 -17.95 5.97 16.07
N GLN A 319 -18.83 5.09 16.57
CA GLN A 319 -18.54 3.66 16.58
C GLN A 319 -18.61 3.07 15.17
N GLU A 320 -19.70 3.35 14.46
CA GLU A 320 -19.88 2.99 13.06
C GLU A 320 -20.88 3.94 12.39
N TYR A 321 -20.63 4.26 11.13
CA TYR A 321 -21.50 5.10 10.31
C TYR A 321 -21.42 4.69 8.84
N THR A 322 -22.56 4.66 8.18
CA THR A 322 -22.69 4.47 6.73
C THR A 322 -23.50 5.64 6.14
N SER A 323 -23.02 6.23 5.05
CA SER A 323 -23.76 7.30 4.37
C SER A 323 -24.91 6.79 3.50
N GLY A 324 -25.06 5.49 3.30
CA GLY A 324 -26.09 4.84 2.50
C GLY A 324 -26.59 3.55 3.15
N ALA A 325 -27.42 2.80 2.43
CA ALA A 325 -28.02 1.56 2.91
C ALA A 325 -26.97 0.48 3.25
N VAL A 326 -27.26 -0.30 4.28
CA VAL A 326 -26.54 -1.53 4.62
C VAL A 326 -27.24 -2.71 3.96
N HIS A 327 -26.49 -3.50 3.20
CA HIS A 327 -26.97 -4.75 2.60
C HIS A 327 -26.61 -5.93 3.50
N ALA A 328 -27.55 -6.83 3.74
CA ALA A 328 -27.36 -8.02 4.56
C ALA A 328 -27.82 -9.27 3.80
N LEU A 329 -26.96 -10.29 3.70
CA LEU A 329 -27.23 -11.56 3.02
C LEU A 329 -27.19 -12.71 4.02
N GLY A 330 -28.31 -13.38 4.17
CA GLY A 330 -28.52 -14.45 5.14
C GLY A 330 -29.54 -14.05 6.22
N PRO A 331 -30.16 -15.02 6.88
CA PRO A 331 -31.28 -14.77 7.80
C PRO A 331 -30.86 -13.99 9.05
N ASN A 332 -29.62 -14.17 9.50
CA ASN A 332 -29.07 -13.50 10.68
C ASN A 332 -27.81 -12.68 10.33
N ALA A 333 -27.63 -12.29 9.06
CA ALA A 333 -26.48 -11.54 8.64
C ALA A 333 -26.31 -10.26 9.46
N PRO A 334 -25.11 -9.95 9.93
CA PRO A 334 -24.85 -8.73 10.67
C PRO A 334 -25.20 -7.52 9.83
N LYS A 335 -25.60 -6.42 10.49
CA LYS A 335 -25.86 -5.12 9.85
C LYS A 335 -24.78 -4.10 10.20
N ALA A 336 -23.63 -4.59 10.62
CA ALA A 336 -22.44 -3.85 10.99
C ALA A 336 -21.21 -4.58 10.45
N GLY A 337 -20.09 -3.88 10.30
CA GLY A 337 -18.80 -4.49 9.98
C GLY A 337 -18.43 -5.58 11.01
N LEU A 338 -17.51 -6.47 10.64
CA LEU A 338 -17.05 -7.52 11.56
C LEU A 338 -16.22 -6.94 12.71
N GLY A 339 -15.76 -5.69 12.60
CA GLY A 339 -15.01 -4.99 13.62
C GLY A 339 -13.61 -5.58 13.84
N LEU A 340 -13.05 -6.23 12.83
CA LEU A 340 -11.69 -6.75 12.91
C LEU A 340 -10.72 -5.57 13.05
N GLN A 341 -9.80 -5.67 14.00
CA GLN A 341 -8.80 -4.64 14.27
C GLN A 341 -7.43 -5.20 13.92
N ALA A 342 -6.90 -4.75 12.78
CA ALA A 342 -5.56 -5.13 12.36
C ALA A 342 -4.52 -4.49 13.28
N PRO A 343 -3.64 -5.26 13.89
CA PRO A 343 -2.51 -4.69 14.61
C PRO A 343 -1.57 -3.98 13.63
N ARG A 344 -0.73 -3.11 14.15
CA ARG A 344 0.39 -2.59 13.38
C ARG A 344 1.26 -3.77 12.95
N GLU A 345 1.71 -3.78 11.70
CA GLU A 345 2.69 -4.75 11.23
C GLU A 345 3.99 -4.63 12.04
N PRO A 346 4.70 -5.73 12.24
CA PRO A 346 6.03 -5.68 12.83
C PRO A 346 6.92 -4.69 12.09
N VAL A 347 7.75 -3.96 12.82
CA VAL A 347 8.77 -3.08 12.26
C VAL A 347 10.13 -3.74 12.46
N LEU A 348 10.87 -3.91 11.39
CA LEU A 348 12.23 -4.41 11.40
C LEU A 348 13.17 -3.30 10.93
N ALA A 349 14.06 -2.85 11.81
CA ALA A 349 15.08 -1.88 11.44
C ALA A 349 15.99 -2.44 10.34
N TYR A 350 16.44 -1.58 9.45
CA TYR A 350 17.46 -1.96 8.48
C TYR A 350 18.81 -2.08 9.16
N PRO A 351 19.67 -3.01 8.72
CA PRO A 351 21.02 -3.10 9.27
C PRO A 351 21.80 -1.81 9.02
N THR A 352 22.53 -1.36 10.04
CA THR A 352 23.44 -0.21 9.93
C THR A 352 24.89 -0.62 9.66
N ASP A 353 25.21 -1.91 9.76
CA ASP A 353 26.51 -2.49 9.40
C ASP A 353 26.39 -3.16 8.02
N PRO A 354 27.19 -2.72 7.02
CA PRO A 354 27.21 -3.34 5.70
C PRO A 354 27.52 -4.85 5.69
N LYS A 355 28.17 -5.36 6.73
CA LYS A 355 28.46 -6.81 6.87
C LYS A 355 27.21 -7.66 7.11
N GLN A 356 26.11 -7.03 7.48
CA GLN A 356 24.82 -7.70 7.67
C GLN A 356 24.08 -7.99 6.35
N TRP A 357 24.63 -7.57 5.22
CA TRP A 357 24.06 -7.76 3.90
C TRP A 357 24.84 -8.80 3.10
N VAL A 358 24.14 -9.77 2.49
CA VAL A 358 24.70 -10.82 1.63
C VAL A 358 24.02 -10.77 0.26
N CYS A 359 24.80 -10.61 -0.80
CA CYS A 359 24.29 -10.57 -2.17
C CYS A 359 24.07 -11.97 -2.74
N ALA A 360 22.86 -12.31 -3.16
CA ALA A 360 22.58 -13.62 -3.76
C ALA A 360 23.29 -13.82 -5.13
N ASN A 361 23.53 -12.74 -5.85
CA ASN A 361 24.21 -12.79 -7.15
C ASN A 361 25.70 -13.20 -7.02
N ASP A 362 26.32 -12.98 -5.85
CA ASP A 362 27.68 -13.42 -5.60
C ASP A 362 27.78 -14.97 -5.40
N PHE A 363 26.64 -15.65 -5.30
CA PHE A 363 26.52 -17.12 -5.19
C PHE A 363 26.00 -17.78 -6.47
N GLY A 364 25.90 -17.01 -7.55
CA GLY A 364 25.57 -17.51 -8.88
C GLY A 364 24.10 -17.27 -9.32
N ALA A 365 23.34 -16.43 -8.63
CA ALA A 365 22.03 -16.01 -9.15
C ALA A 365 22.20 -15.05 -10.34
N VAL A 366 21.57 -15.38 -11.49
CA VAL A 366 21.71 -14.63 -12.74
C VAL A 366 20.36 -14.42 -13.39
N ALA A 367 19.92 -13.18 -13.48
CA ALA A 367 18.66 -12.88 -14.15
C ALA A 367 18.78 -13.05 -15.68
N GLY A 368 17.86 -13.79 -16.28
CA GLY A 368 17.71 -13.92 -17.73
C GLY A 368 18.39 -15.11 -18.39
N ASP A 369 19.09 -15.97 -17.67
CA ASP A 369 19.73 -17.19 -18.21
C ASP A 369 18.83 -18.43 -18.25
N GLN A 370 17.66 -18.35 -17.63
CA GLN A 370 16.67 -19.44 -17.49
C GLN A 370 17.11 -20.65 -16.65
N ASP A 371 18.27 -20.57 -16.01
CA ASP A 371 18.74 -21.59 -15.08
C ASP A 371 17.97 -21.52 -13.73
N ASP A 372 18.18 -22.51 -12.86
CA ASP A 372 17.55 -22.53 -11.54
C ASP A 372 18.36 -21.69 -10.54
N ASP A 373 17.85 -20.51 -10.18
CA ASP A 373 18.48 -19.63 -9.21
C ASP A 373 18.23 -20.03 -7.75
N ALA A 374 17.32 -20.97 -7.47
CA ALA A 374 17.02 -21.40 -6.10
C ALA A 374 18.26 -21.92 -5.34
N PRO A 375 19.18 -22.68 -5.95
CA PRO A 375 20.42 -23.07 -5.28
C PRO A 375 21.32 -21.87 -4.90
N ALA A 376 21.34 -20.82 -5.72
CA ALA A 376 22.10 -19.60 -5.43
C ALA A 376 21.47 -18.81 -4.28
N PHE A 377 20.15 -18.68 -4.28
CA PHE A 377 19.41 -18.05 -3.17
C PHE A 377 19.61 -18.83 -1.86
N GLN A 378 19.56 -20.17 -1.91
CA GLN A 378 19.82 -21.00 -0.73
C GLN A 378 21.24 -20.82 -0.19
N LYS A 379 22.26 -20.84 -1.05
CA LYS A 379 23.66 -20.61 -0.65
C LYS A 379 23.86 -19.25 -0.01
N ALA A 380 23.20 -18.20 -0.51
CA ALA A 380 23.26 -16.86 0.08
C ALA A 380 22.64 -16.83 1.49
N ILE A 381 21.50 -17.50 1.68
CA ILE A 381 20.85 -17.64 2.99
C ILE A 381 21.72 -18.45 3.95
N ASP A 382 22.30 -19.57 3.50
CA ASP A 382 23.19 -20.42 4.29
C ASP A 382 24.44 -19.63 4.74
N GLU A 383 25.01 -18.84 3.84
CA GLU A 383 26.18 -18.00 4.16
C GLU A 383 25.83 -16.85 5.10
N ALA A 384 24.66 -16.21 4.92
CA ALA A 384 24.17 -15.21 5.85
C ALA A 384 23.99 -15.80 7.26
N ALA A 385 23.32 -16.94 7.37
CA ALA A 385 23.14 -17.65 8.62
C ALA A 385 24.48 -18.04 9.28
N ARG A 386 25.44 -18.53 8.49
CA ARG A 386 26.78 -18.89 8.97
C ARG A 386 27.57 -17.69 9.52
N LYS A 387 27.41 -16.50 8.94
CA LYS A 387 28.05 -15.25 9.35
C LYS A 387 27.30 -14.49 10.44
N GLY A 388 26.07 -14.89 10.76
CA GLY A 388 25.17 -14.09 11.60
C GLY A 388 24.67 -12.81 10.91
N ALA A 389 24.73 -12.75 9.57
CA ALA A 389 24.15 -11.67 8.80
C ALA A 389 22.62 -11.82 8.73
N THR A 390 21.90 -10.69 8.70
CA THR A 390 20.44 -10.70 8.85
C THR A 390 19.69 -10.49 7.54
N THR A 391 20.37 -10.03 6.50
CA THR A 391 19.73 -9.62 5.26
C THR A 391 20.39 -10.24 4.03
N VAL A 392 19.59 -10.92 3.21
CA VAL A 392 19.97 -11.35 1.87
C VAL A 392 19.33 -10.42 0.85
N TYR A 393 20.12 -9.94 -0.13
CA TYR A 393 19.59 -9.13 -1.20
C TYR A 393 19.84 -9.70 -2.58
N ILE A 394 18.96 -9.36 -3.50
CA ILE A 394 18.97 -9.77 -4.90
C ILE A 394 19.03 -8.53 -5.77
N LEU A 395 19.89 -8.52 -6.78
CA LEU A 395 20.05 -7.36 -7.67
C LEU A 395 18.90 -7.27 -8.67
N GLY A 396 18.43 -6.07 -8.95
CA GLY A 396 17.50 -5.81 -10.04
C GLY A 396 18.10 -6.19 -11.39
N GLY A 397 17.31 -6.88 -12.21
CA GLY A 397 17.72 -7.27 -13.55
C GLY A 397 17.90 -6.08 -14.50
N LYS A 398 18.43 -6.36 -15.68
CA LYS A 398 18.47 -5.39 -16.78
C LYS A 398 17.06 -4.97 -17.18
N ARG A 399 16.95 -3.75 -17.69
CA ARG A 399 15.73 -3.30 -18.32
C ARG A 399 15.61 -3.94 -19.71
N GLY A 400 14.43 -4.46 -20.01
CA GLY A 400 14.17 -5.22 -21.25
C GLY A 400 13.91 -6.69 -20.96
N ASP A 401 13.62 -7.48 -21.95
CA ASP A 401 13.27 -8.89 -21.82
C ASP A 401 14.44 -9.78 -22.23
N PRO A 402 14.62 -10.96 -21.65
CA PRO A 402 14.08 -11.55 -20.42
C PRO A 402 15.07 -11.39 -19.25
N ASN A 403 14.65 -10.75 -18.18
CA ASN A 403 15.49 -10.50 -16.99
C ASN A 403 14.88 -11.11 -15.70
N TRP A 404 14.42 -12.35 -15.78
CA TRP A 404 13.81 -13.07 -14.70
C TRP A 404 14.81 -13.98 -14.00
N TYR A 405 14.69 -14.09 -12.69
CA TYR A 405 15.24 -15.19 -11.92
C TYR A 405 14.24 -16.34 -11.94
N HIS A 406 14.73 -17.58 -12.03
CA HIS A 406 13.91 -18.77 -12.06
C HIS A 406 14.10 -19.60 -10.80
N MET A 407 13.02 -19.82 -10.05
CA MET A 407 13.02 -20.76 -8.93
C MET A 407 12.31 -22.05 -9.38
N LYS A 408 13.03 -23.17 -9.39
CA LYS A 408 12.47 -24.47 -9.75
C LYS A 408 12.33 -25.41 -8.53
N GLN A 409 12.76 -24.96 -7.36
CA GLN A 409 12.65 -25.66 -6.09
C GLN A 409 12.48 -24.68 -4.92
N ASP A 410 12.04 -25.21 -3.77
CA ASP A 410 11.84 -24.40 -2.56
C ASP A 410 13.17 -23.92 -1.98
N VAL A 411 13.14 -22.71 -1.42
CA VAL A 411 14.25 -22.06 -0.71
C VAL A 411 13.87 -21.88 0.75
N LYS A 412 14.67 -22.38 1.69
CA LYS A 412 14.40 -22.31 3.14
C LYS A 412 15.04 -21.07 3.75
N VAL A 413 14.27 -20.25 4.43
CA VAL A 413 14.77 -19.10 5.18
C VAL A 413 15.00 -19.50 6.65
N HIS A 414 16.26 -19.49 7.09
CA HIS A 414 16.66 -19.99 8.39
C HIS A 414 17.82 -19.20 9.02
N GLY A 415 18.21 -19.60 10.23
CA GLY A 415 19.31 -19.00 10.98
C GLY A 415 19.02 -17.54 11.33
N SER A 416 20.01 -16.67 11.17
CA SER A 416 19.89 -15.24 11.47
C SER A 416 19.13 -14.42 10.43
N VAL A 417 18.72 -15.02 9.30
CA VAL A 417 18.10 -14.29 8.19
C VAL A 417 16.68 -13.85 8.55
N GLU A 418 16.49 -12.56 8.64
CA GLU A 418 15.20 -11.90 8.95
C GLU A 418 14.66 -11.07 7.78
N ARG A 419 15.46 -10.87 6.70
CA ARG A 419 15.03 -10.12 5.50
C ARG A 419 15.59 -10.73 4.22
N VAL A 420 14.72 -10.85 3.21
CA VAL A 420 15.08 -11.11 1.82
C VAL A 420 14.53 -9.95 0.98
N MET A 421 15.41 -9.22 0.29
CA MET A 421 15.06 -7.95 -0.34
C MET A 421 15.59 -7.84 -1.77
N GLY A 422 14.76 -7.30 -2.66
CA GLY A 422 15.18 -6.91 -4.00
C GLY A 422 15.69 -5.47 -4.06
N PHE A 423 16.78 -5.21 -4.79
CA PHE A 423 17.23 -3.86 -5.10
C PHE A 423 16.85 -3.48 -6.53
N GLY A 424 15.92 -2.54 -6.66
CA GLY A 424 15.32 -2.20 -7.94
C GLY A 424 14.25 -3.20 -8.36
N PHE A 425 14.13 -3.47 -9.65
CA PHE A 425 13.10 -4.34 -10.19
C PHE A 425 13.55 -5.80 -10.28
N VAL A 426 13.40 -6.53 -9.19
CA VAL A 426 13.72 -7.97 -9.10
C VAL A 426 12.48 -8.77 -9.49
N ARG A 427 12.60 -9.60 -10.54
CA ARG A 427 11.53 -10.47 -11.01
C ARG A 427 11.86 -11.92 -10.74
N ILE A 428 10.95 -12.67 -10.13
CA ILE A 428 11.12 -14.09 -9.83
C ILE A 428 9.95 -14.89 -10.41
N LEU A 429 10.27 -15.98 -11.12
CA LEU A 429 9.31 -16.98 -11.60
C LEU A 429 9.48 -18.25 -10.79
N GLY A 430 8.39 -18.76 -10.21
CA GLY A 430 8.41 -19.96 -9.37
C GLY A 430 7.48 -21.08 -9.84
N GLY A 431 6.86 -20.96 -11.02
CA GLY A 431 5.92 -21.93 -11.55
C GLY A 431 5.95 -22.05 -13.07
N SER A 432 5.01 -22.79 -13.62
CA SER A 432 4.82 -22.97 -15.06
C SER A 432 3.71 -22.05 -15.57
N SER A 433 3.92 -21.41 -16.73
CA SER A 433 2.86 -20.63 -17.40
C SER A 433 1.70 -21.50 -17.91
N LYS A 434 1.86 -22.81 -17.93
CA LYS A 434 0.87 -23.80 -18.40
C LYS A 434 -0.01 -24.33 -17.27
N GLU A 435 0.33 -24.05 -16.01
CA GLU A 435 -0.38 -24.56 -14.85
C GLU A 435 -0.93 -23.42 -13.99
N PRO A 436 -2.09 -23.62 -13.32
CA PRO A 436 -2.60 -22.65 -12.35
C PRO A 436 -1.61 -22.38 -11.23
N ASN A 437 -1.61 -21.16 -10.71
CA ASN A 437 -0.79 -20.74 -9.56
C ASN A 437 -1.34 -21.29 -8.23
N TYR A 438 -1.47 -22.62 -8.11
CA TYR A 438 -1.80 -23.27 -6.85
C TYR A 438 -0.55 -23.46 -5.99
N PRO A 439 -0.69 -23.52 -4.66
CA PRO A 439 0.44 -23.67 -3.73
C PRO A 439 1.38 -24.84 -4.04
N GLU A 440 0.83 -25.94 -4.54
CA GLU A 440 1.57 -27.14 -4.91
C GLU A 440 2.40 -27.01 -6.19
N ASN A 441 2.03 -26.08 -7.07
CA ASN A 441 2.66 -25.87 -8.38
C ASN A 441 3.74 -24.79 -8.37
N LEU A 442 3.99 -24.18 -7.19
CA LEU A 442 4.91 -23.06 -7.07
C LEU A 442 6.13 -23.44 -6.26
N ALA A 443 7.31 -23.12 -6.78
CA ALA A 443 8.51 -22.99 -5.95
C ALA A 443 8.35 -21.77 -5.02
N LYS A 444 8.82 -21.87 -3.79
CA LYS A 444 8.55 -20.88 -2.75
C LYS A 444 9.70 -20.67 -1.79
N PHE A 445 9.75 -19.46 -1.21
CA PHE A 445 10.49 -19.25 0.01
C PHE A 445 9.69 -19.81 1.18
N VAL A 446 10.31 -20.64 2.00
CA VAL A 446 9.64 -21.32 3.12
C VAL A 446 10.16 -20.80 4.44
N VAL A 447 9.25 -20.26 5.26
CA VAL A 447 9.52 -19.85 6.66
C VAL A 447 8.89 -20.91 7.56
N ALA A 448 9.67 -21.92 7.92
CA ALA A 448 9.29 -23.00 8.82
C ALA A 448 9.69 -22.69 10.27
N ASP A 449 9.42 -23.62 11.17
CA ASP A 449 9.90 -23.53 12.55
C ASP A 449 11.43 -23.48 12.58
N ASP A 450 11.92 -22.51 13.31
CA ASP A 450 13.34 -22.31 13.59
C ASP A 450 13.47 -21.65 14.98
N PRO A 451 13.67 -22.46 16.04
CA PRO A 451 13.71 -21.95 17.41
C PRO A 451 14.85 -20.95 17.67
N ALA A 452 15.93 -21.02 16.88
CA ALA A 452 17.06 -20.10 16.95
C ALA A 452 16.94 -18.90 16.01
N GLY A 453 15.98 -18.95 15.11
CA GLY A 453 15.76 -17.89 14.10
C GLY A 453 14.93 -16.72 14.61
N PRO A 454 14.84 -15.64 13.81
CA PRO A 454 14.05 -14.46 14.14
C PRO A 454 12.55 -14.81 14.16
N LYS A 455 11.81 -14.15 15.05
CA LYS A 455 10.35 -14.33 15.15
C LYS A 455 9.59 -13.72 13.97
N THR A 456 10.21 -12.82 13.23
CA THR A 456 9.61 -12.18 12.06
C THR A 456 10.56 -12.25 10.89
N VAL A 457 10.04 -12.58 9.71
CA VAL A 457 10.79 -12.61 8.45
C VAL A 457 10.12 -11.71 7.44
N PHE A 458 10.89 -10.81 6.83
CA PHE A 458 10.45 -9.86 5.82
C PHE A 458 10.87 -10.28 4.42
N PHE A 459 9.95 -10.10 3.48
CA PHE A 459 10.21 -10.17 2.04
C PHE A 459 9.83 -8.83 1.42
N GLU A 460 10.77 -8.17 0.76
CA GLU A 460 10.58 -6.81 0.27
C GLU A 460 11.04 -6.65 -1.18
N HIS A 461 10.28 -5.91 -1.99
CA HIS A 461 10.64 -5.56 -3.37
C HIS A 461 11.00 -6.75 -4.28
N LEU A 462 10.30 -7.88 -4.09
CA LEU A 462 10.36 -9.03 -4.99
C LEU A 462 9.11 -9.06 -5.85
N HIS A 463 9.26 -9.06 -7.18
CA HIS A 463 8.14 -8.80 -8.06
C HIS A 463 7.77 -10.00 -8.94
N VAL A 464 6.49 -10.07 -9.22
CA VAL A 464 5.93 -10.84 -10.34
C VAL A 464 5.01 -9.89 -11.09
N PHE A 465 5.32 -9.62 -12.35
CA PHE A 465 4.39 -8.90 -13.21
C PHE A 465 3.55 -9.89 -14.02
N SER A 466 2.23 -9.67 -14.01
CA SER A 466 1.24 -10.37 -14.84
C SER A 466 1.73 -10.56 -16.31
N PRO A 467 1.45 -11.68 -17.00
CA PRO A 467 0.53 -12.77 -16.68
C PRO A 467 1.21 -14.07 -16.19
N TRP A 468 2.43 -14.03 -15.69
CA TRP A 468 3.35 -15.14 -15.55
C TRP A 468 3.19 -15.92 -14.24
N PRO A 469 3.70 -17.17 -14.17
CA PRO A 469 3.63 -17.97 -12.96
C PRO A 469 4.33 -17.27 -11.81
N SER A 470 3.61 -17.19 -10.70
CA SER A 470 4.08 -16.59 -9.46
C SER A 470 5.14 -17.48 -8.79
N PHE A 471 5.88 -16.93 -7.85
CA PHE A 471 6.55 -17.71 -6.82
C PHE A 471 5.75 -17.62 -5.52
N GLY A 472 5.97 -18.59 -4.63
CA GLY A 472 5.31 -18.61 -3.32
C GLY A 472 6.17 -18.00 -2.23
N VAL A 473 5.49 -17.49 -1.18
CA VAL A 473 6.08 -17.27 0.15
C VAL A 473 5.22 -17.98 1.16
N GLU A 474 5.76 -19.02 1.78
CA GLU A 474 5.02 -19.89 2.69
C GLU A 474 5.33 -19.57 4.16
N ALA A 475 4.34 -19.02 4.88
CA ALA A 475 4.33 -18.91 6.32
C ALA A 475 3.86 -20.26 6.91
N ARG A 476 4.82 -21.14 7.25
CA ARG A 476 4.53 -22.50 7.73
C ARG A 476 4.47 -22.60 9.24
N SER A 477 5.19 -21.72 9.93
CA SER A 477 5.33 -21.74 11.38
C SER A 477 4.31 -20.84 12.07
N PRO A 478 3.54 -21.33 13.05
CA PRO A 478 2.73 -20.48 13.94
C PRO A 478 3.57 -19.60 14.88
N ALA A 479 4.84 -19.95 15.09
CA ALA A 479 5.75 -19.21 15.98
C ALA A 479 6.50 -18.06 15.27
N ARG A 480 6.41 -17.98 13.94
CA ARG A 480 7.12 -16.97 13.15
C ARG A 480 6.14 -16.19 12.27
N THR A 481 6.18 -14.88 12.36
CA THR A 481 5.37 -13.98 11.52
C THR A 481 6.08 -13.72 10.21
N VAL A 482 5.34 -13.73 9.11
CA VAL A 482 5.84 -13.36 7.78
C VAL A 482 5.27 -12.02 7.37
N VAL A 483 6.13 -11.11 6.93
CA VAL A 483 5.75 -9.80 6.39
C VAL A 483 6.18 -9.70 4.93
N LEU A 484 5.23 -9.48 4.04
CA LEU A 484 5.47 -9.20 2.63
C LEU A 484 5.24 -7.71 2.38
N GLN A 485 6.21 -7.02 1.78
CA GLN A 485 6.12 -5.59 1.58
C GLN A 485 6.53 -5.16 0.17
N SER A 486 5.66 -4.38 -0.50
CA SER A 486 5.87 -3.85 -1.85
C SER A 486 6.36 -4.92 -2.82
N MET A 487 5.62 -6.01 -2.92
CA MET A 487 6.03 -7.14 -3.73
C MET A 487 4.86 -7.85 -4.43
N GLY A 488 5.21 -8.61 -5.45
CA GLY A 488 4.31 -9.57 -6.09
C GLY A 488 4.64 -11.00 -5.67
N GLY A 489 3.61 -11.86 -5.56
CA GLY A 489 3.82 -13.26 -5.22
C GLY A 489 2.55 -13.94 -4.73
N THR A 490 2.67 -15.20 -4.34
CA THR A 490 1.58 -15.97 -3.76
C THR A 490 1.87 -16.27 -2.29
N PRO A 491 1.34 -15.46 -1.35
CA PRO A 491 1.35 -15.81 0.07
C PRO A 491 0.58 -17.10 0.32
N ILE A 492 1.20 -18.03 1.05
CA ILE A 492 0.62 -19.30 1.48
C ILE A 492 0.72 -19.32 3.01
N VAL A 493 -0.41 -19.16 3.69
CA VAL A 493 -0.43 -19.02 5.16
C VAL A 493 -1.03 -20.29 5.76
N ARG A 494 -0.16 -21.12 6.31
CA ARG A 494 -0.54 -22.42 6.84
C ARG A 494 -1.27 -22.31 8.16
N ARG A 495 -1.86 -23.40 8.61
CA ARG A 495 -2.65 -23.50 9.83
C ARG A 495 -1.99 -22.79 11.04
N GLY A 496 -2.70 -21.85 11.63
CA GLY A 496 -2.26 -21.09 12.82
C GLY A 496 -1.17 -20.05 12.58
N ALA A 497 -0.62 -19.94 11.37
CA ALA A 497 0.41 -18.95 11.05
C ALA A 497 -0.16 -17.54 10.87
N THR A 498 0.69 -16.54 11.01
CA THR A 498 0.35 -15.12 10.83
C THR A 498 1.16 -14.49 9.71
N ALA A 499 0.49 -13.74 8.84
CA ALA A 499 1.14 -12.96 7.80
C ALA A 499 0.60 -11.51 7.73
N PHE A 500 1.49 -10.58 7.40
CA PHE A 500 1.15 -9.21 7.02
C PHE A 500 1.49 -9.00 5.55
N LEU A 501 0.53 -8.46 4.80
CA LEU A 501 0.68 -8.14 3.39
C LEU A 501 0.58 -6.62 3.23
N THR A 502 1.71 -5.97 3.01
CA THR A 502 1.79 -4.51 2.92
C THR A 502 2.12 -4.12 1.48
N ASN A 503 1.12 -3.59 0.77
CA ASN A 503 1.26 -3.17 -0.63
C ASN A 503 1.68 -4.32 -1.57
N CYS A 504 0.87 -5.37 -1.63
CA CYS A 504 1.19 -6.57 -2.36
C CYS A 504 0.23 -6.84 -3.53
N VAL A 505 0.73 -7.53 -4.55
CA VAL A 505 -0.03 -8.02 -5.70
C VAL A 505 0.12 -9.53 -5.84
N GLY A 506 -1.00 -10.26 -6.01
CA GLY A 506 -0.91 -11.71 -6.21
C GLY A 506 -2.14 -12.50 -5.83
N HIS A 507 -1.91 -13.74 -5.39
CA HIS A 507 -2.93 -14.68 -4.91
C HIS A 507 -2.65 -15.02 -3.45
N LEU A 508 -3.71 -15.27 -2.68
CA LEU A 508 -3.58 -15.65 -1.27
C LEU A 508 -4.27 -16.99 -1.01
N TYR A 509 -3.56 -17.89 -0.36
CA TYR A 509 -4.09 -19.14 0.18
C TYR A 509 -3.90 -19.17 1.69
N GLN A 510 -5.00 -19.25 2.43
CA GLN A 510 -5.03 -19.18 3.89
C GLN A 510 -5.76 -20.40 4.43
N GLU A 511 -5.10 -21.14 5.33
CA GLU A 511 -5.61 -22.33 5.98
C GLU A 511 -6.31 -22.03 7.32
N PRO A 512 -7.08 -23.00 7.87
CA PRO A 512 -7.83 -22.80 9.11
C PRO A 512 -7.00 -22.33 10.31
N GLY A 513 -7.56 -21.36 11.06
CA GLY A 513 -6.93 -20.79 12.24
C GLY A 513 -5.76 -19.85 11.99
N SER A 514 -5.39 -19.63 10.72
CA SER A 514 -4.37 -18.63 10.36
C SER A 514 -4.94 -17.21 10.36
N THR A 515 -4.06 -16.21 10.37
CA THR A 515 -4.43 -14.79 10.39
C THR A 515 -3.66 -14.02 9.35
N VAL A 516 -4.38 -13.23 8.54
CA VAL A 516 -3.78 -12.36 7.52
C VAL A 516 -4.31 -10.93 7.68
N TRP A 517 -3.38 -9.98 7.76
CA TRP A 517 -3.62 -8.55 7.80
C TRP A 517 -3.03 -7.91 6.55
N ALA A 518 -3.88 -7.40 5.65
CA ALA A 518 -3.45 -6.84 4.38
C ALA A 518 -3.75 -5.34 4.30
N ARG A 519 -2.74 -4.55 3.92
CA ARG A 519 -2.86 -3.13 3.57
C ARG A 519 -2.46 -2.94 2.12
N GLN A 520 -3.38 -2.51 1.28
CA GLN A 520 -3.29 -2.46 -0.17
C GLN A 520 -3.00 -3.84 -0.77
N TRP A 521 -4.07 -4.58 -0.98
CA TRP A 521 -4.07 -5.89 -1.65
C TRP A 521 -4.59 -5.76 -3.07
N ASN A 522 -3.79 -6.19 -4.04
CA ASN A 522 -4.18 -6.19 -5.44
C ASN A 522 -4.22 -7.60 -6.02
N THR A 523 -5.31 -7.96 -6.71
CA THR A 523 -5.46 -9.29 -7.28
C THR A 523 -6.15 -9.23 -8.64
N GLU A 524 -5.42 -9.58 -9.71
CA GLU A 524 -5.76 -9.24 -11.09
C GLU A 524 -5.93 -10.45 -12.04
N ARG A 525 -5.81 -11.70 -11.54
CA ARG A 525 -5.80 -12.88 -12.40
C ARG A 525 -7.21 -13.35 -12.80
N GLY A 526 -7.32 -13.90 -14.00
CA GLY A 526 -8.52 -14.54 -14.51
C GLY A 526 -8.56 -16.06 -14.29
N PRO A 527 -9.67 -16.72 -14.70
CA PRO A 527 -9.94 -18.13 -14.41
C PRO A 527 -8.97 -19.11 -15.09
N GLU A 528 -8.28 -18.68 -16.12
CA GLU A 528 -7.26 -19.52 -16.80
C GLU A 528 -6.03 -19.78 -15.93
N GLN A 529 -5.77 -18.88 -14.97
CA GLN A 529 -4.59 -18.92 -14.11
C GLN A 529 -4.93 -19.27 -12.66
N VAL A 530 -6.15 -18.96 -12.22
CA VAL A 530 -6.59 -19.21 -10.86
C VAL A 530 -8.12 -19.18 -10.78
N ARG A 531 -8.71 -20.17 -10.08
CA ARG A 531 -10.17 -20.19 -9.88
C ARG A 531 -10.62 -19.14 -8.86
N VAL A 532 -9.82 -18.96 -7.82
CA VAL A 532 -10.04 -18.02 -6.72
C VAL A 532 -8.76 -17.27 -6.45
N ASN A 533 -8.86 -15.93 -6.43
CA ASN A 533 -7.68 -15.10 -6.23
C ASN A 533 -7.23 -15.03 -4.75
N THR A 534 -8.18 -14.92 -3.83
CA THR A 534 -7.93 -14.81 -2.39
C THR A 534 -8.83 -15.81 -1.68
N ARG A 535 -8.25 -16.86 -1.10
CA ARG A 535 -8.98 -17.91 -0.40
C ARG A 535 -8.67 -17.88 1.09
N ASN A 536 -9.69 -17.62 1.89
CA ASN A 536 -9.70 -17.76 3.33
C ASN A 536 -10.47 -19.01 3.73
N ASP A 537 -9.78 -20.08 4.07
CA ASP A 537 -10.35 -21.34 4.51
C ASP A 537 -10.27 -21.43 6.05
N GLY A 538 -11.31 -20.96 6.74
CA GLY A 538 -11.40 -21.05 8.19
C GLY A 538 -10.45 -20.17 9.02
N GLY A 539 -9.88 -19.13 8.42
CA GLY A 539 -8.99 -18.18 9.08
C GLY A 539 -9.61 -16.80 9.30
N THR A 540 -8.81 -15.86 9.77
CA THR A 540 -9.15 -14.44 9.88
C THR A 540 -8.41 -13.66 8.80
N LEU A 541 -9.15 -12.95 7.96
CA LEU A 541 -8.62 -12.12 6.88
C LEU A 541 -9.18 -10.69 7.00
N TRP A 542 -8.31 -9.73 7.10
CA TRP A 542 -8.66 -8.32 7.05
C TRP A 542 -7.89 -7.62 5.93
N ILE A 543 -8.59 -6.85 5.11
CA ILE A 543 -7.99 -6.15 3.96
C ILE A 543 -8.41 -4.67 4.02
N LEU A 544 -7.45 -3.78 4.06
CA LEU A 544 -7.62 -2.35 3.85
C LEU A 544 -7.13 -1.97 2.45
N GLY A 545 -8.03 -1.54 1.59
CA GLY A 545 -7.73 -1.22 0.20
C GLY A 545 -7.52 -2.46 -0.67
N MET A 546 -8.50 -2.76 -1.50
CA MET A 546 -8.46 -3.86 -2.46
C MET A 546 -8.74 -3.34 -3.86
N LYS A 547 -7.89 -3.71 -4.82
CA LYS A 547 -8.14 -3.49 -6.25
C LYS A 547 -8.08 -4.81 -7.00
N THR A 548 -8.89 -4.95 -8.03
CA THR A 548 -8.97 -6.20 -8.80
C THR A 548 -9.05 -5.93 -10.29
N GLU A 549 -8.67 -6.93 -11.08
CA GLU A 549 -8.94 -6.98 -12.52
C GLU A 549 -9.36 -8.40 -12.93
N ALA A 550 -9.84 -8.53 -14.18
CA ALA A 550 -10.29 -9.77 -14.79
C ALA A 550 -11.42 -10.49 -14.04
N VAL A 551 -11.98 -11.53 -14.63
CA VAL A 551 -13.13 -12.26 -14.09
C VAL A 551 -12.68 -13.55 -13.43
N SER A 552 -12.91 -13.66 -12.13
CA SER A 552 -12.78 -14.86 -11.30
C SER A 552 -13.39 -14.54 -9.95
N THR A 553 -13.67 -15.52 -9.10
CA THR A 553 -14.00 -15.23 -7.70
C THR A 553 -12.80 -14.56 -7.03
N LYS A 554 -12.99 -13.31 -6.60
CA LYS A 554 -11.90 -12.50 -6.05
C LYS A 554 -11.58 -12.83 -4.61
N VAL A 555 -12.61 -13.06 -3.80
CA VAL A 555 -12.46 -13.48 -2.41
C VAL A 555 -13.43 -14.61 -2.11
N GLU A 556 -12.92 -15.69 -1.56
CA GLU A 556 -13.69 -16.82 -1.07
C GLU A 556 -13.44 -17.00 0.43
N THR A 557 -14.51 -17.07 1.23
CA THR A 557 -14.47 -17.28 2.67
C THR A 557 -15.22 -18.55 3.01
N LEU A 558 -14.54 -19.54 3.59
CA LEU A 558 -15.04 -20.89 3.82
C LEU A 558 -14.91 -21.28 5.29
N GLY A 559 -15.62 -22.33 5.68
CA GLY A 559 -15.34 -23.13 6.88
C GLY A 559 -15.27 -22.36 8.20
N GLY A 560 -16.17 -21.41 8.43
CA GLY A 560 -16.16 -20.54 9.62
C GLY A 560 -15.16 -19.38 9.57
N GLY A 561 -14.49 -19.17 8.43
CA GLY A 561 -13.59 -18.06 8.22
C GLY A 561 -14.29 -16.71 8.35
N LYS A 562 -13.52 -15.70 8.75
CA LYS A 562 -13.97 -14.30 8.85
C LYS A 562 -13.16 -13.43 7.91
N THR A 563 -13.86 -12.71 7.03
CA THR A 563 -13.22 -11.78 6.08
C THR A 563 -13.85 -10.41 6.18
N GLU A 564 -13.04 -9.38 6.43
CA GLU A 564 -13.46 -7.98 6.38
C GLU A 564 -12.62 -7.23 5.35
N VAL A 565 -13.29 -6.56 4.39
CA VAL A 565 -12.64 -5.80 3.32
C VAL A 565 -13.11 -4.36 3.34
N LEU A 566 -12.20 -3.44 3.52
CA LEU A 566 -12.45 -2.01 3.67
C LEU A 566 -11.88 -1.24 2.48
N GLY A 567 -12.74 -0.66 1.64
CA GLY A 567 -12.35 0.04 0.42
C GLY A 567 -12.03 -0.91 -0.74
N VAL A 568 -12.99 -1.14 -1.63
CA VAL A 568 -12.84 -2.07 -2.76
C VAL A 568 -13.08 -1.36 -4.08
N LEU A 569 -12.09 -1.44 -4.96
CA LEU A 569 -12.26 -1.13 -6.37
C LEU A 569 -12.34 -2.42 -7.19
N ASN A 570 -13.52 -2.73 -7.69
CA ASN A 570 -13.70 -3.74 -8.72
C ASN A 570 -13.47 -3.08 -10.09
N TYR A 571 -12.27 -3.31 -10.65
CA TYR A 571 -11.87 -2.78 -11.95
C TYR A 571 -12.20 -3.79 -13.05
N ASN A 572 -13.44 -3.72 -13.57
CA ASN A 572 -13.94 -4.70 -14.52
C ASN A 572 -13.57 -4.30 -15.97
N CYS A 573 -12.43 -4.81 -16.45
CA CYS A 573 -11.91 -4.53 -17.79
C CYS A 573 -12.13 -5.66 -18.82
N THR A 574 -12.59 -6.86 -18.39
CA THR A 574 -12.76 -8.02 -19.28
C THR A 574 -14.21 -8.43 -19.49
N GLY A 575 -15.14 -7.91 -18.68
CA GLY A 575 -16.55 -8.24 -18.71
C GLY A 575 -16.89 -9.60 -18.12
N VAL A 576 -18.02 -9.67 -17.42
CA VAL A 576 -18.52 -10.88 -16.76
C VAL A 576 -19.60 -11.52 -17.65
N LYS A 577 -19.35 -12.74 -18.13
CA LYS A 577 -20.25 -13.44 -19.06
C LYS A 577 -21.20 -14.39 -18.36
N ASP A 578 -20.86 -14.88 -17.20
CA ASP A 578 -21.57 -15.89 -16.42
C ASP A 578 -21.94 -15.38 -15.01
N ASP A 579 -22.38 -16.27 -14.15
CA ASP A 579 -22.77 -15.98 -12.77
C ASP A 579 -21.60 -16.20 -11.78
N THR A 580 -20.34 -16.10 -12.22
CA THR A 580 -19.17 -16.15 -11.32
C THR A 580 -19.31 -15.07 -10.25
N PRO A 581 -19.37 -15.40 -8.95
CA PRO A 581 -19.47 -14.41 -7.91
C PRO A 581 -18.14 -13.66 -7.72
N PHE A 582 -18.20 -12.36 -7.43
CA PHE A 582 -17.01 -11.60 -7.05
C PHE A 582 -16.53 -11.99 -5.64
N PHE A 583 -17.44 -11.97 -4.66
CA PHE A 583 -17.25 -12.51 -3.33
C PHE A 583 -18.08 -13.79 -3.17
N ARG A 584 -17.47 -14.84 -2.62
CA ARG A 584 -18.14 -16.07 -2.25
C ARG A 584 -17.95 -16.36 -0.76
N VAL A 585 -19.05 -16.63 -0.07
CA VAL A 585 -19.03 -17.03 1.34
C VAL A 585 -19.69 -18.40 1.44
N GLN A 586 -19.08 -19.35 2.13
CA GLN A 586 -19.67 -20.64 2.45
C GLN A 586 -19.44 -20.95 3.92
N ASP A 587 -20.51 -20.91 4.70
CA ASP A 587 -20.50 -21.14 6.14
C ASP A 587 -19.41 -20.34 6.88
N GLY A 588 -19.28 -19.04 6.50
CA GLY A 588 -18.34 -18.08 7.04
C GLY A 588 -18.98 -16.71 7.19
N ALA A 589 -18.19 -15.70 7.56
CA ALA A 589 -18.65 -14.33 7.70
C ALA A 589 -17.83 -13.38 6.80
N LEU A 590 -18.53 -12.48 6.11
CA LEU A 590 -17.96 -11.46 5.24
C LEU A 590 -18.56 -10.10 5.57
N ALA A 591 -17.72 -9.07 5.68
CA ALA A 591 -18.13 -7.67 5.59
C ALA A 591 -17.31 -6.96 4.51
N VAL A 592 -17.99 -6.20 3.65
CA VAL A 592 -17.37 -5.42 2.57
C VAL A 592 -17.86 -3.98 2.69
N ALA A 593 -16.97 -3.07 3.04
CA ALA A 593 -17.27 -1.67 3.18
C ALA A 593 -16.66 -0.82 2.05
N ALA A 594 -17.35 0.26 1.66
CA ALA A 594 -16.89 1.22 0.67
C ALA A 594 -16.46 0.55 -0.67
N TYR A 595 -17.40 -0.13 -1.29
CA TYR A 595 -17.20 -0.83 -2.57
C TYR A 595 -17.65 0.03 -3.75
N ARG A 596 -16.88 -0.05 -4.83
CA ARG A 596 -17.26 0.45 -6.16
C ARG A 596 -16.84 -0.52 -7.26
N GLU A 597 -17.74 -0.78 -8.21
CA GLU A 597 -17.39 -1.38 -9.49
C GLU A 597 -17.26 -0.28 -10.56
N VAL A 598 -16.21 -0.37 -11.36
CA VAL A 598 -16.05 0.40 -12.60
C VAL A 598 -15.97 -0.61 -13.75
N CYS A 599 -16.88 -0.49 -14.72
CA CYS A 599 -16.96 -1.40 -15.86
C CYS A 599 -16.64 -0.68 -17.17
N PHE A 600 -15.58 -1.13 -17.85
CA PHE A 600 -15.12 -0.53 -19.12
C PHE A 600 -15.71 -1.17 -20.37
N VAL A 601 -16.35 -2.33 -20.23
CA VAL A 601 -16.80 -3.16 -21.36
C VAL A 601 -18.31 -3.39 -21.37
N GLY A 602 -19.06 -2.72 -20.51
CA GLY A 602 -20.53 -2.77 -20.45
C GLY A 602 -21.12 -4.07 -19.89
N ALA A 603 -20.30 -4.99 -19.38
CA ALA A 603 -20.72 -6.28 -18.81
C ALA A 603 -20.38 -6.33 -17.31
N TRP A 604 -21.28 -5.83 -16.49
CA TRP A 604 -21.16 -5.75 -15.04
C TRP A 604 -21.25 -7.12 -14.35
N TRP A 605 -20.74 -7.22 -13.12
CA TRP A 605 -20.86 -8.41 -12.28
C TRP A 605 -22.33 -8.68 -11.95
N LYS A 606 -22.84 -9.84 -12.42
CA LYS A 606 -24.23 -10.25 -12.18
C LYS A 606 -24.47 -10.67 -10.73
N VAL A 607 -23.46 -11.29 -10.12
CA VAL A 607 -23.48 -11.76 -8.74
C VAL A 607 -22.29 -11.18 -7.98
N PRO A 608 -22.38 -9.94 -7.48
CA PRO A 608 -21.30 -9.36 -6.68
C PRO A 608 -20.99 -10.17 -5.44
N VAL A 609 -22.00 -10.71 -4.75
CA VAL A 609 -21.84 -11.57 -3.58
C VAL A 609 -22.77 -12.76 -3.65
N LEU A 610 -22.21 -13.95 -3.44
CA LEU A 610 -22.90 -15.21 -3.22
C LEU A 610 -22.59 -15.72 -1.83
N ALA A 611 -23.60 -15.88 -0.98
CA ALA A 611 -23.48 -16.56 0.30
C ALA A 611 -24.20 -17.90 0.26
N VAL A 612 -23.55 -18.97 0.69
CA VAL A 612 -24.12 -20.30 0.89
C VAL A 612 -24.04 -20.61 2.39
N LEU A 613 -25.18 -20.60 3.06
CA LEU A 613 -25.26 -20.68 4.52
C LEU A 613 -26.22 -21.82 4.90
N GLY A 614 -25.71 -22.84 5.59
CA GLY A 614 -26.50 -24.01 5.92
C GLY A 614 -27.10 -24.75 4.73
N GLY A 615 -26.49 -24.60 3.54
CA GLY A 615 -26.97 -25.17 2.29
C GLY A 615 -27.92 -24.29 1.49
N GLU A 616 -28.35 -23.15 2.01
CA GLU A 616 -29.18 -22.17 1.28
C GLU A 616 -28.33 -21.10 0.60
N GLU A 617 -28.72 -20.69 -0.62
CA GLU A 617 -28.07 -19.66 -1.40
C GLU A 617 -28.73 -18.29 -1.23
N PHE A 618 -27.92 -17.28 -0.93
CA PHE A 618 -28.31 -15.86 -0.90
C PHE A 618 -27.44 -15.09 -1.88
N ARG A 619 -28.06 -14.31 -2.75
CA ARG A 619 -27.35 -13.57 -3.80
C ARG A 619 -27.63 -12.08 -3.70
N GLN A 620 -26.58 -11.27 -3.73
CA GLN A 620 -26.72 -9.84 -4.01
C GLN A 620 -26.90 -9.67 -5.52
N PRO A 621 -28.06 -9.16 -5.98
CA PRO A 621 -28.28 -8.95 -7.41
C PRO A 621 -27.46 -7.78 -7.92
N GLN A 622 -27.15 -7.82 -9.21
CA GLN A 622 -26.56 -6.69 -9.94
C GLN A 622 -27.43 -5.44 -9.79
N GLN A 623 -26.75 -4.32 -9.52
CA GLN A 623 -27.34 -2.99 -9.59
C GLN A 623 -26.54 -2.14 -10.57
N ALA A 624 -27.18 -1.25 -11.30
CA ALA A 624 -26.47 -0.27 -12.13
C ALA A 624 -25.58 0.61 -11.23
N TRP A 625 -24.30 0.77 -11.60
CA TRP A 625 -23.32 1.52 -10.82
C TRP A 625 -23.19 0.99 -9.39
N GLN A 626 -22.71 -0.24 -9.28
CA GLN A 626 -22.59 -0.89 -7.98
C GLN A 626 -21.63 -0.15 -7.07
N THR A 627 -22.21 0.62 -6.17
CA THR A 627 -21.50 1.31 -5.08
C THR A 627 -22.32 1.14 -3.82
N TRP A 628 -21.70 0.70 -2.73
CA TRP A 628 -22.35 0.62 -1.42
C TRP A 628 -21.42 1.01 -0.28
N SER A 629 -22.03 1.48 0.82
CA SER A 629 -21.29 1.81 2.03
C SER A 629 -20.87 0.56 2.80
N LEU A 630 -21.79 -0.41 2.96
CA LEU A 630 -21.55 -1.66 3.68
C LEU A 630 -22.43 -2.79 3.15
N LEU A 631 -21.84 -3.96 2.97
CA LEU A 631 -22.52 -5.22 2.73
C LEU A 631 -21.97 -6.29 3.67
N CYS A 632 -22.86 -7.04 4.32
CA CYS A 632 -22.51 -8.14 5.21
C CYS A 632 -23.16 -9.43 4.72
N ALA A 633 -22.44 -10.55 4.86
CA ALA A 633 -22.95 -11.89 4.62
C ALA A 633 -22.46 -12.83 5.71
N GLY A 634 -23.35 -13.68 6.21
CA GLY A 634 -22.97 -14.63 7.26
C GLY A 634 -24.18 -15.25 7.94
N PRO A 635 -23.95 -16.26 8.82
CA PRO A 635 -24.99 -16.94 9.57
C PRO A 635 -25.62 -16.06 10.63
#